data_17ccacb466897b7f164f50a724e79238
#
_entry.id   17ccacb466897b7f164f50a724e79238
#
_cell.length_a   1.000
_cell.length_b   1.000
_cell.length_c   1.000
_cell.angle_alpha   90.00
_cell.angle_beta   90.00
_cell.angle_gamma   90.00
#
_symmetry.space_group_name_H-M   'P 1'
#
loop_
_entity.id
_entity.type
_entity.pdbx_description
1 polymer ?
#
loop_
_entity_poly.entity_id
_entity_poly.type
_entity_poly.pdbx_seq_one_letter_code
_entity_poly.pdbx_strand_id
1 'polypeptide(L)'
;MSIIKGIKPFTSWCVEHAQYLLIAVCVAMTIAETLFFPPAGVVTSFLVAAHVLAIILISRQPIVCCNIIFLTFAICCLIPDDGGPSLLWGTWLALGYVGLRIESLWGMLYPSAVALVRIWRFDADGVAVNEYFMLILVMFFAYFIGKMLAWKELAAQFKQNKLKYEGLSQHVEYLRKENAVASRIHDSVAGNLAYMAILLDSVILDAEKTKTFDEKEIRGVRALVVETLDEVRDVVD
;
A
#
# COMPACT_ATOMS: atom_id res chain seq x y z
N MET A 1 -5.01 -6.87 -31.89
CA MET A 1 -4.88 -7.02 -30.42
C MET A 1 -3.44 -6.81 -29.91
N SER A 2 -2.53 -6.15 -30.65
CA SER A 2 -1.10 -5.94 -30.30
C SER A 2 -0.71 -4.52 -29.90
N ILE A 3 -1.58 -3.53 -30.08
CA ILE A 3 -1.28 -2.10 -29.79
C ILE A 3 -1.37 -1.77 -28.28
N ILE A 4 -2.12 -2.55 -27.50
CA ILE A 4 -2.33 -2.27 -26.06
C ILE A 4 -1.14 -2.73 -25.18
N LYS A 5 -0.27 -3.63 -25.68
CA LYS A 5 0.90 -4.12 -24.92
C LYS A 5 2.05 -3.10 -24.79
N GLY A 6 2.13 -2.09 -25.69
CA GLY A 6 3.21 -1.09 -25.64
C GLY A 6 2.94 0.09 -24.69
N ILE A 7 1.69 0.37 -24.34
CA ILE A 7 1.32 1.54 -23.52
C ILE A 7 1.50 1.26 -22.00
N LYS A 8 1.31 0.02 -21.56
CA LYS A 8 1.47 -0.37 -20.15
C LYS A 8 2.86 -0.06 -19.55
N PRO A 9 3.99 -0.37 -20.21
CA PRO A 9 5.30 -0.09 -19.62
C PRO A 9 5.61 1.42 -19.54
N PHE A 10 5.11 2.24 -20.48
CA PHE A 10 5.33 3.69 -20.45
C PHE A 10 4.50 4.38 -19.35
N THR A 11 3.24 4.01 -19.18
CA THR A 11 2.39 4.59 -18.11
C THR A 11 2.87 4.16 -16.71
N SER A 12 3.32 2.93 -16.53
CA SER A 12 3.90 2.48 -15.25
C SER A 12 5.21 3.20 -14.95
N TRP A 13 6.07 3.39 -15.97
CA TRP A 13 7.31 4.16 -15.84
C TRP A 13 7.02 5.63 -15.47
N CYS A 14 6.05 6.27 -16.13
CA CYS A 14 5.65 7.65 -15.81
C CYS A 14 5.14 7.79 -14.37
N VAL A 15 4.34 6.84 -13.88
CA VAL A 15 3.83 6.85 -12.50
C VAL A 15 4.97 6.66 -11.49
N GLU A 16 5.90 5.76 -11.78
CA GLU A 16 7.04 5.45 -10.93
C GLU A 16 8.03 6.62 -10.85
N HIS A 17 8.19 7.39 -11.95
CA HIS A 17 9.09 8.52 -12.03
C HIS A 17 8.42 9.89 -11.88
N ALA A 18 7.09 9.94 -11.73
CA ALA A 18 6.32 11.19 -11.65
C ALA A 18 6.81 12.12 -10.54
N GLN A 19 7.19 11.57 -9.39
CA GLN A 19 7.75 12.35 -8.29
C GLN A 19 9.08 13.03 -8.65
N TYR A 20 9.97 12.34 -9.36
CA TYR A 20 11.26 12.90 -9.78
C TYR A 20 11.09 13.94 -10.87
N LEU A 21 10.15 13.73 -11.80
CA LEU A 21 9.79 14.72 -12.80
C LEU A 21 9.22 15.99 -12.16
N LEU A 22 8.34 15.84 -11.18
CA LEU A 22 7.78 16.98 -10.46
C LEU A 22 8.85 17.77 -9.70
N ILE A 23 9.77 17.06 -9.01
CA ILE A 23 10.93 17.67 -8.36
C ILE A 23 11.79 18.42 -9.38
N ALA A 24 12.11 17.79 -10.52
CA ALA A 24 12.93 18.42 -11.56
C ALA A 24 12.26 19.69 -12.14
N VAL A 25 10.95 19.66 -12.37
CA VAL A 25 10.19 20.82 -12.82
C VAL A 25 10.23 21.92 -11.75
N CYS A 26 9.98 21.62 -10.48
CA CYS A 26 10.04 22.64 -9.43
C CYS A 26 11.44 23.25 -9.27
N VAL A 27 12.50 22.45 -9.38
CA VAL A 27 13.89 22.94 -9.38
C VAL A 27 14.13 23.85 -10.58
N ALA A 28 13.77 23.42 -11.79
CA ALA A 28 13.94 24.22 -13.00
C ALA A 28 13.19 25.55 -12.94
N MET A 29 11.96 25.53 -12.45
CA MET A 29 11.14 26.75 -12.29
C MET A 29 11.72 27.69 -11.24
N THR A 30 12.20 27.15 -10.09
CA THR A 30 12.86 27.99 -9.06
C THR A 30 14.17 28.60 -9.57
N ILE A 31 14.96 27.85 -10.34
CA ILE A 31 16.19 28.37 -10.96
C ILE A 31 15.85 29.42 -12.00
N ALA A 32 14.87 29.16 -12.87
CA ALA A 32 14.43 30.14 -13.88
C ALA A 32 13.95 31.44 -13.22
N GLU A 33 13.13 31.34 -12.17
CA GLU A 33 12.67 32.50 -11.41
C GLU A 33 13.85 33.28 -10.78
N THR A 34 14.86 32.58 -10.23
CA THR A 34 16.06 33.19 -9.67
C THR A 34 16.91 33.93 -10.73
N LEU A 35 16.90 33.43 -11.98
CA LEU A 35 17.60 34.09 -13.08
C LEU A 35 16.86 35.36 -13.55
N PHE A 36 15.53 35.35 -13.56
CA PHE A 36 14.71 36.51 -13.94
C PHE A 36 14.64 37.57 -12.82
N PHE A 37 14.62 37.11 -11.58
CA PHE A 37 14.55 37.95 -10.36
C PHE A 37 15.72 37.62 -9.44
N PRO A 38 16.94 38.11 -9.75
CA PRO A 38 18.12 37.75 -8.96
C PRO A 38 18.01 38.32 -7.54
N PRO A 39 18.41 37.54 -6.52
CA PRO A 39 18.42 38.02 -5.14
C PRO A 39 19.42 39.17 -4.98
N ALA A 40 18.99 40.25 -4.36
CA ALA A 40 19.83 41.46 -4.18
C ALA A 40 20.88 41.26 -3.09
N GLY A 41 20.65 40.38 -2.09
CA GLY A 41 21.51 40.19 -0.94
C GLY A 41 22.25 38.83 -0.93
N VAL A 42 23.42 38.80 -0.26
CA VAL A 42 24.17 37.56 -0.05
C VAL A 42 23.35 36.57 0.80
N VAL A 43 22.63 37.05 1.81
CA VAL A 43 21.78 36.21 2.67
C VAL A 43 20.66 35.55 1.84
N THR A 44 19.98 36.31 1.00
CA THR A 44 18.90 35.82 0.14
C THR A 44 19.43 34.79 -0.86
N SER A 45 20.64 34.99 -1.40
CA SER A 45 21.30 34.02 -2.28
C SER A 45 21.55 32.68 -1.59
N PHE A 46 22.02 32.69 -0.34
CA PHE A 46 22.21 31.47 0.47
C PHE A 46 20.89 30.78 0.75
N LEU A 47 19.82 31.52 1.07
CA LEU A 47 18.50 30.97 1.33
C LEU A 47 17.91 30.30 0.08
N VAL A 48 18.06 30.92 -1.10
CA VAL A 48 17.64 30.34 -2.37
C VAL A 48 18.42 29.05 -2.67
N ALA A 49 19.74 29.03 -2.46
CA ALA A 49 20.55 27.83 -2.64
C ALA A 49 20.13 26.70 -1.70
N ALA A 50 19.87 27.02 -0.42
CA ALA A 50 19.37 26.06 0.57
C ALA A 50 17.98 25.53 0.20
N HIS A 51 17.10 26.40 -0.32
CA HIS A 51 15.78 26.04 -0.79
C HIS A 51 15.83 25.05 -1.96
N VAL A 52 16.63 25.33 -2.98
CA VAL A 52 16.83 24.44 -4.14
C VAL A 52 17.42 23.08 -3.70
N LEU A 53 18.41 23.10 -2.82
CA LEU A 53 19.00 21.88 -2.29
C LEU A 53 17.96 21.04 -1.52
N ALA A 54 17.10 21.68 -0.73
CA ALA A 54 16.03 21.02 -0.01
C ALA A 54 15.00 20.40 -0.98
N ILE A 55 14.65 21.06 -2.09
CA ILE A 55 13.78 20.49 -3.14
C ILE A 55 14.41 19.22 -3.73
N ILE A 56 15.70 19.23 -4.04
CA ILE A 56 16.41 18.06 -4.60
C ILE A 56 16.41 16.88 -3.61
N LEU A 57 16.60 17.16 -2.32
CA LEU A 57 16.68 16.14 -1.28
C LEU A 57 15.32 15.69 -0.71
N ILE A 58 14.21 16.30 -1.14
CA ILE A 58 12.88 16.07 -0.56
C ILE A 58 12.43 14.60 -0.65
N SER A 59 12.86 13.87 -1.67
CA SER A 59 12.56 12.44 -1.83
C SER A 59 13.23 11.57 -0.76
N ARG A 60 14.40 11.99 -0.24
CA ARG A 60 15.16 11.23 0.77
C ARG A 60 14.70 11.51 2.20
N GLN A 61 14.48 12.79 2.52
CA GLN A 61 14.09 13.23 3.87
C GLN A 61 12.94 14.26 3.79
N PRO A 62 11.73 13.81 3.46
CA PRO A 62 10.64 14.72 3.13
C PRO A 62 10.29 15.70 4.25
N ILE A 63 10.19 15.24 5.50
CA ILE A 63 9.79 16.11 6.64
C ILE A 63 10.83 17.19 6.90
N VAL A 64 12.11 16.84 6.93
CA VAL A 64 13.20 17.79 7.18
C VAL A 64 13.29 18.80 6.04
N CYS A 65 13.26 18.32 4.80
CA CYS A 65 13.34 19.20 3.62
C CYS A 65 12.13 20.13 3.52
N CYS A 66 10.91 19.66 3.81
CA CYS A 66 9.73 20.54 3.87
C CYS A 66 9.89 21.66 4.89
N ASN A 67 10.38 21.35 6.09
CA ASN A 67 10.63 22.38 7.11
C ASN A 67 11.71 23.40 6.67
N ILE A 68 12.77 22.94 6.00
CA ILE A 68 13.79 23.84 5.46
C ILE A 68 13.18 24.74 4.35
N ILE A 69 12.37 24.19 3.45
CA ILE A 69 11.68 24.93 2.39
C ILE A 69 10.77 26.00 2.99
N PHE A 70 9.94 25.66 4.00
CA PHE A 70 9.06 26.63 4.65
C PHE A 70 9.84 27.68 5.43
N LEU A 71 10.93 27.31 6.10
CA LEU A 71 11.77 28.25 6.84
C LEU A 71 12.46 29.23 5.87
N THR A 72 13.07 28.75 4.81
CA THR A 72 13.73 29.61 3.79
C THR A 72 12.73 30.52 3.13
N PHE A 73 11.53 30.02 2.79
CA PHE A 73 10.43 30.84 2.27
C PHE A 73 10.01 31.93 3.27
N ALA A 74 9.78 31.57 4.53
CA ALA A 74 9.35 32.51 5.55
C ALA A 74 10.41 33.59 5.78
N ILE A 75 11.69 33.24 5.88
CA ILE A 75 12.77 34.20 6.06
C ILE A 75 12.88 35.12 4.85
N CYS A 76 12.79 34.60 3.63
CA CYS A 76 12.79 35.45 2.41
C CYS A 76 11.61 36.42 2.37
N CYS A 77 10.42 36.01 2.86
CA CYS A 77 9.28 36.92 2.98
C CYS A 77 9.49 38.02 4.03
N LEU A 78 10.30 37.78 5.07
CA LEU A 78 10.57 38.75 6.17
C LEU A 78 11.67 39.74 5.80
N ILE A 79 12.57 39.38 4.88
CA ILE A 79 13.65 40.31 4.44
C ILE A 79 13.05 41.28 3.41
N PRO A 80 13.15 42.59 3.63
CA PRO A 80 12.74 43.58 2.63
C PRO A 80 13.79 43.60 1.50
N ASP A 81 13.61 42.72 0.53
CA ASP A 81 14.47 42.62 -0.65
C ASP A 81 13.63 42.96 -1.89
N ASP A 82 13.90 44.11 -2.51
CA ASP A 82 13.17 44.56 -3.67
C ASP A 82 13.56 43.71 -4.91
N GLY A 83 12.85 42.62 -5.15
CA GLY A 83 12.93 41.85 -6.39
C GLY A 83 13.50 40.45 -6.30
N GLY A 84 13.62 39.85 -5.12
CA GLY A 84 14.04 38.44 -5.00
C GLY A 84 12.99 37.42 -5.52
N PRO A 85 13.39 36.16 -5.74
CA PRO A 85 12.49 35.11 -6.22
C PRO A 85 11.40 34.79 -5.20
N SER A 86 10.19 34.47 -5.70
CA SER A 86 9.04 34.19 -4.81
C SER A 86 9.14 32.88 -4.03
N LEU A 87 9.99 31.95 -4.45
CA LEU A 87 10.20 30.60 -3.89
C LEU A 87 8.90 29.76 -3.77
N LEU A 88 7.88 30.09 -4.55
CA LEU A 88 6.57 29.46 -4.48
C LEU A 88 6.58 28.01 -4.97
N TRP A 89 7.36 27.68 -6.00
CA TRP A 89 7.39 26.36 -6.62
C TRP A 89 7.81 25.27 -5.62
N GLY A 90 8.90 25.49 -4.88
CA GLY A 90 9.32 24.59 -3.82
C GLY A 90 8.34 24.53 -2.66
N THR A 91 7.73 25.65 -2.32
CA THR A 91 6.73 25.74 -1.24
C THR A 91 5.47 24.95 -1.59
N TRP A 92 4.96 25.02 -2.83
CA TRP A 92 3.83 24.20 -3.28
C TRP A 92 4.16 22.71 -3.28
N LEU A 93 5.34 22.34 -3.76
CA LEU A 93 5.81 20.97 -3.69
C LEU A 93 5.87 20.46 -2.24
N ALA A 94 6.44 21.24 -1.33
CA ALA A 94 6.53 20.91 0.09
C ALA A 94 5.14 20.75 0.74
N LEU A 95 4.17 21.62 0.41
CA LEU A 95 2.79 21.50 0.88
C LEU A 95 2.15 20.19 0.38
N GLY A 96 2.37 19.80 -0.87
CA GLY A 96 1.93 18.52 -1.40
C GLY A 96 2.54 17.34 -0.65
N TYR A 97 3.84 17.37 -0.35
CA TYR A 97 4.51 16.32 0.45
C TYR A 97 4.01 16.27 1.90
N VAL A 98 3.74 17.41 2.52
CA VAL A 98 3.12 17.46 3.86
C VAL A 98 1.74 16.83 3.84
N GLY A 99 0.91 17.15 2.84
CA GLY A 99 -0.40 16.52 2.66
C GLY A 99 -0.32 15.01 2.45
N LEU A 100 0.71 14.54 1.74
CA LEU A 100 0.95 13.12 1.48
C LEU A 100 1.42 12.35 2.72
N ARG A 101 2.28 12.96 3.56
CA ARG A 101 3.00 12.26 4.65
C ARG A 101 2.40 12.47 6.04
N ILE A 102 1.74 13.59 6.29
CA ILE A 102 1.16 13.89 7.60
C ILE A 102 -0.32 13.47 7.60
N GLU A 103 -0.63 12.39 8.30
CA GLU A 103 -2.00 11.87 8.40
C GLU A 103 -2.91 12.76 9.25
N SER A 104 -2.35 13.42 10.23
CA SER A 104 -3.06 14.27 11.21
C SER A 104 -3.59 15.56 10.59
N LEU A 105 -4.67 16.11 11.18
CA LEU A 105 -5.20 17.45 10.89
C LEU A 105 -4.19 18.58 11.19
N TRP A 106 -3.17 18.32 12.02
CA TRP A 106 -2.07 19.24 12.25
C TRP A 106 -1.29 19.62 10.98
N GLY A 107 -1.37 18.78 9.94
CA GLY A 107 -0.82 19.10 8.62
C GLY A 107 -1.42 20.37 7.99
N MET A 108 -2.64 20.79 8.39
CA MET A 108 -3.26 22.03 7.94
C MET A 108 -2.59 23.30 8.50
N LEU A 109 -1.79 23.18 9.56
CA LEU A 109 -1.03 24.31 10.09
C LEU A 109 0.00 24.81 9.07
N TYR A 110 0.57 23.94 8.23
CA TYR A 110 1.57 24.33 7.25
C TYR A 110 1.02 25.28 6.18
N PRO A 111 -0.05 24.94 5.42
CA PRO A 111 -0.61 25.89 4.45
C PRO A 111 -1.13 27.15 5.13
N SER A 112 -1.66 27.07 6.36
CA SER A 112 -2.12 28.25 7.11
C SER A 112 -0.96 29.17 7.49
N ALA A 113 0.15 28.62 8.01
CA ALA A 113 1.34 29.39 8.36
C ALA A 113 1.99 30.05 7.12
N VAL A 114 2.12 29.31 6.03
CA VAL A 114 2.65 29.82 4.75
C VAL A 114 1.77 30.95 4.20
N ALA A 115 0.45 30.77 4.25
CA ALA A 115 -0.51 31.78 3.82
C ALA A 115 -0.41 33.07 4.67
N LEU A 116 -0.32 32.94 5.99
CA LEU A 116 -0.17 34.08 6.92
C LEU A 116 1.10 34.88 6.66
N VAL A 117 2.25 34.19 6.50
CA VAL A 117 3.52 34.83 6.18
C VAL A 117 3.45 35.59 4.87
N ARG A 118 2.77 35.02 3.86
CA ARG A 118 2.64 35.65 2.54
C ARG A 118 1.67 36.83 2.56
N ILE A 119 0.55 36.74 3.28
CA ILE A 119 -0.39 37.85 3.47
C ILE A 119 0.33 39.04 4.14
N TRP A 120 1.10 38.78 5.20
CA TRP A 120 1.86 39.81 5.88
C TRP A 120 2.83 40.56 4.95
N ARG A 121 3.50 39.83 4.05
CA ARG A 121 4.39 40.42 3.03
C ARG A 121 3.62 41.27 2.03
N PHE A 122 2.47 40.78 1.51
CA PHE A 122 1.65 41.50 0.55
C PHE A 122 1.03 42.77 1.13
N ASP A 123 0.65 42.76 2.40
CA ASP A 123 0.15 43.95 3.08
C ASP A 123 1.24 45.03 3.11
N ALA A 124 2.49 44.64 3.34
CA ALA A 124 3.65 45.54 3.26
C ALA A 124 3.91 46.07 1.84
N ASP A 125 3.62 45.29 0.80
CA ASP A 125 3.83 45.66 -0.60
C ASP A 125 2.62 46.40 -1.22
N GLY A 126 1.49 46.55 -0.48
CA GLY A 126 0.27 47.25 -0.95
C GLY A 126 -0.51 46.51 -2.05
N VAL A 127 -0.45 45.18 -2.09
CA VAL A 127 -1.11 44.31 -3.10
C VAL A 127 -2.62 44.27 -2.87
N ALA A 128 -3.41 44.14 -3.96
CA ALA A 128 -4.86 44.12 -3.87
C ALA A 128 -5.42 42.85 -3.20
N VAL A 129 -6.47 43.00 -2.40
CA VAL A 129 -7.07 41.94 -1.56
C VAL A 129 -7.50 40.70 -2.34
N ASN A 130 -7.96 40.83 -3.59
CA ASN A 130 -8.36 39.71 -4.43
C ASN A 130 -7.20 38.76 -4.80
N GLU A 131 -5.97 39.25 -4.84
CA GLU A 131 -4.79 38.42 -5.13
C GLU A 131 -4.44 37.50 -3.96
N TYR A 132 -4.70 37.95 -2.71
CA TYR A 132 -4.53 37.11 -1.53
C TYR A 132 -5.40 35.85 -1.57
N PHE A 133 -6.67 36.03 -1.99
CA PHE A 133 -7.62 34.92 -2.00
C PHE A 133 -7.17 33.80 -2.97
N MET A 134 -6.75 34.17 -4.17
CA MET A 134 -6.25 33.21 -5.16
C MET A 134 -5.00 32.49 -4.66
N LEU A 135 -4.08 33.19 -4.03
CA LEU A 135 -2.85 32.57 -3.52
C LEU A 135 -3.13 31.59 -2.38
N ILE A 136 -3.99 31.96 -1.42
CA ILE A 136 -4.40 31.11 -0.32
C ILE A 136 -5.05 29.83 -0.88
N LEU A 137 -5.95 29.98 -1.85
CA LEU A 137 -6.63 28.86 -2.49
C LEU A 137 -5.64 27.89 -3.13
N VAL A 138 -4.63 28.39 -3.84
CA VAL A 138 -3.59 27.55 -4.47
C VAL A 138 -2.74 26.83 -3.42
N MET A 139 -2.40 27.49 -2.29
CA MET A 139 -1.65 26.86 -1.19
C MET A 139 -2.41 25.68 -0.59
N PHE A 140 -3.69 25.89 -0.27
CA PHE A 140 -4.53 24.81 0.24
C PHE A 140 -4.76 23.70 -0.80
N PHE A 141 -4.92 24.08 -2.07
CA PHE A 141 -5.11 23.13 -3.17
C PHE A 141 -3.90 22.19 -3.31
N ALA A 142 -2.68 22.71 -3.26
CA ALA A 142 -1.47 21.89 -3.27
C ALA A 142 -1.43 20.87 -2.11
N TYR A 143 -1.78 21.31 -0.90
CA TYR A 143 -1.88 20.44 0.26
C TYR A 143 -2.97 19.36 0.08
N PHE A 144 -4.17 19.72 -0.38
CA PHE A 144 -5.26 18.78 -0.59
C PHE A 144 -4.99 17.76 -1.70
N ILE A 145 -4.26 18.13 -2.76
CA ILE A 145 -3.80 17.16 -3.76
C ILE A 145 -2.94 16.09 -3.09
N GLY A 146 -1.96 16.49 -2.27
CA GLY A 146 -1.14 15.55 -1.51
C GLY A 146 -1.98 14.64 -0.62
N LYS A 147 -2.96 15.19 0.10
CA LYS A 147 -3.87 14.44 0.97
C LYS A 147 -4.73 13.45 0.19
N MET A 148 -5.24 13.85 -0.96
CA MET A 148 -6.03 12.99 -1.84
C MET A 148 -5.21 11.81 -2.39
N LEU A 149 -3.93 12.05 -2.73
CA LEU A 149 -3.02 10.99 -3.15
C LEU A 149 -2.74 9.99 -2.00
N ALA A 150 -2.51 10.48 -0.77
CA ALA A 150 -2.36 9.64 0.41
C ALA A 150 -3.60 8.75 0.65
N TRP A 151 -4.79 9.29 0.53
CA TRP A 151 -6.03 8.52 0.67
C TRP A 151 -6.19 7.45 -0.42
N LYS A 152 -5.83 7.75 -1.66
CA LYS A 152 -5.84 6.75 -2.75
C LYS A 152 -4.85 5.60 -2.48
N GLU A 153 -3.66 5.92 -2.00
CA GLU A 153 -2.65 4.92 -1.65
C GLU A 153 -3.14 4.04 -0.49
N LEU A 154 -3.69 4.64 0.55
CA LEU A 154 -4.27 3.93 1.68
C LEU A 154 -5.44 3.01 1.25
N ALA A 155 -6.35 3.51 0.43
CA ALA A 155 -7.46 2.73 -0.10
C ALA A 155 -6.99 1.54 -0.96
N ALA A 156 -5.93 1.73 -1.76
CA ALA A 156 -5.32 0.66 -2.54
C ALA A 156 -4.69 -0.43 -1.64
N GLN A 157 -4.00 -0.03 -0.56
CA GLN A 157 -3.43 -0.95 0.43
C GLN A 157 -4.53 -1.74 1.16
N PHE A 158 -5.62 -1.08 1.58
CA PHE A 158 -6.77 -1.76 2.18
C PHE A 158 -7.39 -2.80 1.25
N LYS A 159 -7.58 -2.44 -0.02
CA LYS A 159 -8.11 -3.37 -1.03
C LYS A 159 -7.18 -4.59 -1.21
N GLN A 160 -5.88 -4.36 -1.30
CA GLN A 160 -4.89 -5.44 -1.45
C GLN A 160 -4.86 -6.35 -0.22
N ASN A 161 -4.90 -5.79 0.98
CA ASN A 161 -4.93 -6.57 2.22
C ASN A 161 -6.22 -7.39 2.31
N LYS A 162 -7.38 -6.81 1.95
CA LYS A 162 -8.66 -7.54 1.91
C LYS A 162 -8.58 -8.76 1.00
N LEU A 163 -8.06 -8.61 -0.22
CA LEU A 163 -7.89 -9.73 -1.16
C LEU A 163 -6.96 -10.82 -0.63
N LYS A 164 -5.88 -10.44 0.08
CA LYS A 164 -4.99 -11.42 0.75
C LYS A 164 -5.72 -12.19 1.84
N TYR A 165 -6.53 -11.52 2.67
CA TYR A 165 -7.31 -12.18 3.72
C TYR A 165 -8.38 -13.11 3.15
N GLU A 166 -9.07 -12.72 2.07
CA GLU A 166 -10.04 -13.56 1.40
C GLU A 166 -9.40 -14.83 0.82
N GLY A 167 -8.24 -14.68 0.15
CA GLY A 167 -7.48 -15.82 -0.37
C GLY A 167 -7.00 -16.77 0.73
N LEU A 168 -6.51 -16.22 1.87
CA LEU A 168 -6.09 -17.04 3.01
C LEU A 168 -7.28 -17.78 3.64
N SER A 169 -8.42 -17.11 3.78
CA SER A 169 -9.64 -17.72 4.31
C SER A 169 -10.13 -18.89 3.46
N GLN A 170 -10.12 -18.73 2.13
CA GLN A 170 -10.46 -19.80 1.20
C GLN A 170 -9.48 -20.98 1.31
N HIS A 171 -8.18 -20.71 1.44
CA HIS A 171 -7.18 -21.78 1.61
C HIS A 171 -7.37 -22.54 2.93
N VAL A 172 -7.66 -21.84 4.03
CA VAL A 172 -7.95 -22.47 5.32
C VAL A 172 -9.22 -23.32 5.24
N GLU A 173 -10.26 -22.87 4.54
CA GLU A 173 -11.48 -23.64 4.34
C GLU A 173 -11.22 -24.90 3.51
N TYR A 174 -10.40 -24.78 2.44
CA TYR A 174 -9.97 -25.94 1.65
C TYR A 174 -9.24 -26.98 2.50
N LEU A 175 -8.25 -26.57 3.30
CA LEU A 175 -7.52 -27.47 4.20
C LEU A 175 -8.43 -28.12 5.24
N ARG A 176 -9.43 -27.40 5.75
CA ARG A 176 -10.41 -27.97 6.69
C ARG A 176 -11.25 -29.06 6.02
N LYS A 177 -11.68 -28.85 4.77
CA LYS A 177 -12.43 -29.84 4.00
C LYS A 177 -11.57 -31.08 3.74
N GLU A 178 -10.33 -30.90 3.33
CA GLU A 178 -9.36 -31.98 3.10
C GLU A 178 -9.14 -32.81 4.37
N ASN A 179 -8.88 -32.16 5.50
CA ASN A 179 -8.71 -32.83 6.78
C ASN A 179 -10.00 -33.58 7.22
N ALA A 180 -11.16 -33.00 7.00
CA ALA A 180 -12.44 -33.65 7.34
C ALA A 180 -12.69 -34.90 6.47
N VAL A 181 -12.26 -34.89 5.20
CA VAL A 181 -12.31 -36.06 4.34
C VAL A 181 -11.32 -37.12 4.82
N ALA A 182 -10.06 -36.76 5.07
CA ALA A 182 -9.04 -37.64 5.58
C ALA A 182 -9.45 -38.33 6.91
N SER A 183 -10.05 -37.55 7.83
CA SER A 183 -10.57 -38.10 9.09
C SER A 183 -11.69 -39.11 8.87
N ARG A 184 -12.65 -38.81 7.96
CA ARG A 184 -13.73 -39.77 7.64
C ARG A 184 -13.22 -41.07 7.05
N ILE A 185 -12.23 -41.00 6.14
CA ILE A 185 -11.60 -42.20 5.57
C ILE A 185 -10.94 -42.99 6.67
N HIS A 186 -10.16 -42.34 7.54
CA HIS A 186 -9.46 -43.00 8.63
C HIS A 186 -10.44 -43.72 9.57
N ASP A 187 -11.54 -43.06 9.95
CA ASP A 187 -12.54 -43.62 10.85
C ASP A 187 -13.29 -44.78 10.20
N SER A 188 -13.64 -44.68 8.92
CA SER A 188 -14.28 -45.78 8.16
C SER A 188 -13.35 -46.98 8.04
N VAL A 189 -12.10 -46.76 7.61
CA VAL A 189 -11.12 -47.85 7.46
C VAL A 189 -10.78 -48.50 8.83
N ALA A 190 -10.57 -47.71 9.86
CA ALA A 190 -10.30 -48.24 11.19
C ALA A 190 -11.49 -49.04 11.75
N GLY A 191 -12.72 -48.57 11.57
CA GLY A 191 -13.94 -49.27 11.96
C GLY A 191 -14.12 -50.60 11.24
N ASN A 192 -13.92 -50.61 9.93
CA ASN A 192 -14.03 -51.81 9.12
C ASN A 192 -12.94 -52.85 9.44
N LEU A 193 -11.70 -52.40 9.65
CA LEU A 193 -10.60 -53.28 10.11
C LEU A 193 -10.86 -53.90 11.47
N ALA A 194 -11.38 -53.09 12.42
CA ALA A 194 -11.74 -53.63 13.74
C ALA A 194 -12.86 -54.65 13.66
N TYR A 195 -13.89 -54.44 12.82
CA TYR A 195 -14.96 -55.39 12.59
C TYR A 195 -14.45 -56.67 11.90
N MET A 196 -13.56 -56.56 10.90
CA MET A 196 -12.90 -57.72 10.29
C MET A 196 -12.10 -58.55 11.29
N ALA A 197 -11.35 -57.90 12.20
CA ALA A 197 -10.62 -58.61 13.26
C ALA A 197 -11.56 -59.44 14.14
N ILE A 198 -12.69 -58.85 14.59
CA ILE A 198 -13.68 -59.53 15.39
C ILE A 198 -14.29 -60.74 14.65
N LEU A 199 -14.61 -60.56 13.36
CA LEU A 199 -15.12 -61.66 12.55
C LEU A 199 -14.11 -62.80 12.35
N LEU A 200 -12.84 -62.45 12.12
CA LEU A 200 -11.77 -63.47 12.01
C LEU A 200 -11.56 -64.22 13.33
N ASP A 201 -11.60 -63.53 14.46
CA ASP A 201 -11.51 -64.18 15.79
C ASP A 201 -12.69 -65.15 16.00
N SER A 202 -13.92 -64.77 15.59
CA SER A 202 -15.07 -65.67 15.69
C SER A 202 -14.94 -66.92 14.78
N VAL A 203 -14.43 -66.75 13.57
CA VAL A 203 -14.18 -67.88 12.64
C VAL A 203 -13.12 -68.82 13.20
N ILE A 204 -12.05 -68.27 13.78
CA ILE A 204 -10.98 -69.11 14.40
C ILE A 204 -11.52 -69.90 15.59
N LEU A 205 -12.29 -69.26 16.46
CA LEU A 205 -12.88 -69.91 17.64
C LEU A 205 -13.87 -71.06 17.26
N ASP A 206 -14.67 -70.84 16.21
CA ASP A 206 -15.60 -71.87 15.72
C ASP A 206 -14.87 -73.00 15.00
N ALA A 207 -13.83 -72.71 14.25
CA ALA A 207 -12.98 -73.69 13.61
C ALA A 207 -12.25 -74.59 14.67
N GLU A 208 -11.79 -73.99 15.76
CA GLU A 208 -11.19 -74.76 16.88
C GLU A 208 -12.19 -75.73 17.55
N LYS A 209 -13.46 -75.33 17.67
CA LYS A 209 -14.51 -76.13 18.29
C LYS A 209 -15.05 -77.22 17.37
N THR A 210 -15.28 -76.93 16.12
CA THR A 210 -15.93 -77.84 15.15
C THR A 210 -14.96 -78.64 14.31
N LYS A 211 -13.68 -78.31 14.30
CA LYS A 211 -12.63 -78.83 13.39
C LYS A 211 -12.95 -78.69 11.91
N THR A 212 -13.84 -77.76 11.56
CA THR A 212 -14.24 -77.44 10.17
C THR A 212 -14.30 -75.96 10.02
N PHE A 213 -13.82 -75.43 8.90
CA PHE A 213 -13.96 -74.00 8.53
C PHE A 213 -15.28 -73.78 7.83
N ASP A 214 -16.07 -72.81 8.25
CA ASP A 214 -17.25 -72.38 7.51
C ASP A 214 -16.84 -71.46 6.35
N GLU A 215 -16.95 -71.92 5.16
CA GLU A 215 -16.62 -71.21 3.92
C GLU A 215 -17.47 -69.90 3.77
N LYS A 216 -18.68 -69.88 4.34
CA LYS A 216 -19.60 -68.77 4.27
C LYS A 216 -19.09 -67.55 5.10
N GLU A 217 -18.52 -67.82 6.27
CA GLU A 217 -17.95 -66.75 7.13
C GLU A 217 -16.69 -66.15 6.53
N ILE A 218 -15.81 -66.96 5.92
CA ILE A 218 -14.61 -66.45 5.21
C ILE A 218 -15.01 -65.63 4.00
N ARG A 219 -16.08 -65.98 3.29
CA ARG A 219 -16.63 -65.18 2.15
C ARG A 219 -17.18 -63.84 2.66
N GLY A 220 -17.76 -63.79 3.88
CA GLY A 220 -18.23 -62.58 4.53
C GLY A 220 -17.09 -61.60 4.82
N VAL A 221 -15.98 -62.06 5.42
CA VAL A 221 -14.80 -61.24 5.65
C VAL A 221 -14.20 -60.73 4.35
N ARG A 222 -14.12 -61.56 3.29
CA ARG A 222 -13.64 -61.14 1.97
C ARG A 222 -14.52 -60.04 1.37
N ALA A 223 -15.83 -60.18 1.46
CA ALA A 223 -16.77 -59.16 0.99
C ALA A 223 -16.53 -57.79 1.65
N LEU A 224 -16.37 -57.79 3.00
CA LEU A 224 -16.11 -56.57 3.74
C LEU A 224 -14.76 -55.92 3.38
N VAL A 225 -13.71 -56.74 3.12
CA VAL A 225 -12.40 -56.19 2.64
C VAL A 225 -12.56 -55.52 1.30
N VAL A 226 -13.31 -56.09 0.36
CA VAL A 226 -13.54 -55.52 -0.98
C VAL A 226 -14.33 -54.22 -0.85
N GLU A 227 -15.40 -54.22 -0.06
CA GLU A 227 -16.22 -53.03 0.18
C GLU A 227 -15.40 -51.87 0.78
N THR A 228 -14.56 -52.15 1.78
CA THR A 228 -13.67 -51.14 2.37
C THR A 228 -12.65 -50.60 1.38
N LEU A 229 -12.11 -51.45 0.49
CA LEU A 229 -11.20 -51.01 -0.55
C LEU A 229 -11.89 -50.12 -1.60
N ASP A 230 -13.14 -50.44 -1.96
CA ASP A 230 -13.93 -49.63 -2.89
C ASP A 230 -14.29 -48.28 -2.30
N GLU A 231 -14.69 -48.18 -0.99
CA GLU A 231 -14.90 -46.93 -0.30
C GLU A 231 -13.65 -46.02 -0.26
N VAL A 232 -12.47 -46.61 -0.02
CA VAL A 232 -11.20 -45.86 -0.03
C VAL A 232 -10.89 -45.35 -1.45
N ARG A 233 -11.17 -46.13 -2.47
CA ARG A 233 -10.91 -45.80 -3.87
C ARG A 233 -11.83 -44.66 -4.35
N ASP A 234 -13.12 -44.69 -4.01
CA ASP A 234 -14.11 -43.67 -4.39
C ASP A 234 -13.81 -42.29 -3.76
N VAL A 235 -12.98 -42.23 -2.74
CA VAL A 235 -12.58 -40.98 -2.09
C VAL A 235 -11.25 -40.43 -2.62
N VAL A 236 -10.43 -41.30 -3.25
CA VAL A 236 -9.12 -40.91 -3.83
C VAL A 236 -9.25 -40.47 -5.30
N ASP A 237 -10.25 -40.94 -6.01
CA ASP A 237 -10.58 -40.51 -7.40
C ASP A 237 -11.44 -39.22 -7.39
#